data_f0408280ee59db74df38097de9d28edf
#
_entry.id   f0408280ee59db74df38097de9d28edf
#
_cell.length_a   1.000
_cell.length_b   1.000
_cell.length_c   1.000
_cell.angle_alpha   90.00
_cell.angle_beta   90.00
_cell.angle_gamma   90.00
#
_symmetry.space_group_name_H-M   'P 1'
#
loop_
_entity.id
_entity.type
_entity.pdbx_description
1 polymer ?
#
loop_
_entity_poly.entity_id
_entity_poly.type
_entity_poly.pdbx_seq_one_letter_code
_entity_poly.pdbx_strand_id
1 'polypeptide(L)'
;AKTKQVESLPFPKLAITENWGRPGNKTPELVMSIFGKIEGNSIQAKIDYLTRFFIDECSVNVCGQIDKALSGILVLDVLSSVLNDYGASSGGFLFENFMALLAQGSVESGNRNIVDFNIGGDLEDLSKTASLKLIKPTTKIKGSIALLKQALERDPNGVTYIIGMKGEDLASVKIYQVT
;
A
#
# COMPACT_ATOMS: atom_id res chain seq x y z
N ALA A 1 -2.82 14.01 -45.63
CA ALA A 1 -1.86 13.67 -44.59
C ALA A 1 -2.34 12.37 -43.90
N LYS A 2 -1.58 11.27 -44.03
CA LYS A 2 -1.86 10.02 -43.34
C LYS A 2 -1.46 10.20 -41.86
N THR A 3 -2.40 10.25 -40.97
CA THR A 3 -2.17 10.21 -39.54
C THR A 3 -1.58 8.83 -39.23
N LYS A 4 -0.30 8.76 -38.90
CA LYS A 4 0.30 7.54 -38.36
C LYS A 4 -0.31 7.30 -36.97
N GLN A 5 -1.10 6.24 -36.86
CA GLN A 5 -1.57 5.75 -35.58
C GLN A 5 -0.32 5.26 -34.82
N VAL A 6 0.00 5.91 -33.70
CA VAL A 6 1.06 5.43 -32.80
C VAL A 6 0.52 4.19 -32.13
N GLU A 7 1.10 3.02 -32.43
CA GLU A 7 0.77 1.79 -31.72
C GLU A 7 1.06 2.01 -30.21
N SER A 8 0.06 1.76 -29.38
CA SER A 8 0.23 1.81 -27.93
C SER A 8 1.23 0.73 -27.50
N LEU A 9 2.36 1.14 -26.96
CA LEU A 9 3.30 0.19 -26.36
C LEU A 9 2.63 -0.43 -25.12
N PRO A 10 2.66 -1.78 -24.99
CA PRO A 10 2.13 -2.43 -23.79
C PRO A 10 2.95 -1.98 -22.59
N PHE A 11 2.30 -1.35 -21.61
CA PHE A 11 2.95 -0.96 -20.35
C PHE A 11 3.24 -2.23 -19.54
N PRO A 12 4.45 -2.41 -19.00
CA PRO A 12 4.75 -3.57 -18.17
C PRO A 12 3.85 -3.57 -16.93
N LYS A 13 3.08 -4.65 -16.76
CA LYS A 13 2.26 -4.85 -15.57
C LYS A 13 3.10 -5.48 -14.47
N LEU A 14 3.07 -4.89 -13.30
CA LEU A 14 3.73 -5.41 -12.12
C LEU A 14 2.70 -6.19 -11.28
N ALA A 15 2.75 -7.52 -11.35
CA ALA A 15 1.84 -8.36 -10.56
C ALA A 15 2.38 -8.51 -9.14
N ILE A 16 1.63 -8.00 -8.16
CA ILE A 16 1.96 -8.22 -6.75
C ILE A 16 1.72 -9.68 -6.37
N THR A 17 2.60 -10.23 -5.54
CA THR A 17 2.49 -11.59 -5.02
C THR A 17 2.45 -11.59 -3.50
N GLU A 18 1.85 -12.63 -2.91
CA GLU A 18 1.80 -12.81 -1.45
C GLU A 18 3.17 -12.98 -0.78
N ASN A 19 4.24 -13.15 -1.58
CA ASN A 19 5.59 -13.33 -1.07
C ASN A 19 6.36 -12.02 -0.87
N TRP A 20 5.89 -10.92 -1.47
CA TRP A 20 6.57 -9.64 -1.35
C TRP A 20 6.41 -9.07 0.05
N GLY A 21 7.50 -8.55 0.61
CA GLY A 21 7.51 -7.99 1.94
C GLY A 21 7.48 -9.02 3.08
N ARG A 22 7.39 -10.32 2.80
CA ARG A 22 7.41 -11.37 3.85
C ARG A 22 8.82 -11.68 4.31
N PRO A 23 9.03 -11.90 5.62
CA PRO A 23 10.30 -12.38 6.16
C PRO A 23 10.73 -13.68 5.48
N GLY A 24 12.00 -13.77 5.11
CA GLY A 24 12.59 -14.96 4.46
C GLY A 24 12.38 -15.06 2.94
N ASN A 25 11.53 -14.22 2.36
CA ASN A 25 11.37 -14.12 0.90
C ASN A 25 12.04 -12.83 0.41
N LYS A 26 12.81 -12.95 -0.67
CA LYS A 26 13.40 -11.76 -1.31
C LYS A 26 12.35 -11.09 -2.18
N THR A 27 11.92 -9.92 -1.78
CA THR A 27 11.25 -9.01 -2.72
C THR A 27 12.25 -8.62 -3.81
N PRO A 28 11.89 -8.72 -5.11
CA PRO A 28 12.80 -8.34 -6.18
C PRO A 28 13.33 -6.91 -5.98
N GLU A 29 14.64 -6.71 -6.19
CA GLU A 29 15.28 -5.39 -6.04
C GLU A 29 14.61 -4.30 -6.89
N LEU A 30 14.15 -4.68 -8.08
CA LEU A 30 13.39 -3.79 -8.94
C LEU A 30 12.12 -3.28 -8.26
N VAL A 31 11.37 -4.15 -7.59
CA VAL A 31 10.15 -3.77 -6.86
C VAL A 31 10.47 -2.83 -5.72
N MET A 32 11.49 -3.14 -4.92
CA MET A 32 11.95 -2.26 -3.83
C MET A 32 12.39 -0.90 -4.38
N SER A 33 13.09 -0.88 -5.51
CA SER A 33 13.49 0.36 -6.18
C SER A 33 12.29 1.19 -6.64
N ILE A 34 11.26 0.55 -7.21
CA ILE A 34 10.04 1.23 -7.67
C ILE A 34 9.29 1.87 -6.48
N PHE A 35 9.04 1.11 -5.42
CA PHE A 35 8.35 1.63 -4.23
C PHE A 35 9.18 2.66 -3.47
N GLY A 36 10.51 2.53 -3.49
CA GLY A 36 11.44 3.49 -2.89
C GLY A 36 11.46 4.86 -3.57
N LYS A 37 10.97 4.97 -4.82
CA LYS A 37 10.84 6.26 -5.54
C LYS A 37 9.60 7.07 -5.12
N ILE A 38 8.66 6.46 -4.41
CA ILE A 38 7.49 7.17 -3.88
C ILE A 38 7.93 8.06 -2.73
N GLU A 39 7.85 9.36 -2.95
CA GLU A 39 8.34 10.36 -1.99
C GLU A 39 7.40 10.53 -0.79
N GLY A 40 7.99 10.77 0.36
CA GLY A 40 7.32 11.04 1.61
C GLY A 40 8.02 10.41 2.80
N ASN A 41 8.02 11.10 3.93
CA ASN A 41 8.56 10.64 5.21
C ASN A 41 7.49 10.04 6.13
N SER A 42 6.26 9.93 5.64
CA SER A 42 5.14 9.28 6.30
C SER A 42 4.27 8.53 5.30
N ILE A 43 3.44 7.60 5.77
CA ILE A 43 2.46 6.89 4.91
C ILE A 43 1.51 7.91 4.29
N GLN A 44 1.05 8.91 5.05
CA GLN A 44 0.19 9.96 4.54
C GLN A 44 0.87 10.76 3.42
N ALA A 45 2.12 11.16 3.61
CA ALA A 45 2.87 11.91 2.61
C ALA A 45 3.06 11.11 1.31
N LYS A 46 3.31 9.80 1.41
CA LYS A 46 3.39 8.90 0.24
C LYS A 46 2.06 8.75 -0.50
N ILE A 47 0.96 8.66 0.25
CA ILE A 47 -0.40 8.60 -0.31
C ILE A 47 -0.75 9.94 -0.97
N ASP A 48 -0.41 11.06 -0.35
CA ASP A 48 -0.62 12.39 -0.92
C ASP A 48 0.20 12.58 -2.19
N TYR A 49 1.43 12.05 -2.23
CA TYR A 49 2.26 12.04 -3.44
C TYR A 49 1.57 11.26 -4.57
N LEU A 50 1.12 10.03 -4.31
CA LEU A 50 0.41 9.22 -5.30
C LEU A 50 -0.91 9.86 -5.75
N THR A 51 -1.64 10.48 -4.82
CA THR A 51 -2.91 11.16 -5.12
C THR A 51 -2.69 12.37 -6.03
N ARG A 52 -1.70 13.22 -5.73
CA ARG A 52 -1.33 14.35 -6.58
C ARG A 52 -0.86 13.89 -7.95
N PHE A 53 -0.04 12.86 -7.99
CA PHE A 53 0.43 12.26 -9.22
C PHE A 53 -0.72 11.80 -10.14
N PHE A 54 -1.80 11.26 -9.54
CA PHE A 54 -2.98 10.80 -10.27
C PHE A 54 -3.89 11.95 -10.73
N ILE A 55 -4.07 13.00 -9.90
CA ILE A 55 -5.03 14.09 -10.15
C ILE A 55 -4.41 15.18 -11.03
N ASP A 56 -3.15 15.54 -10.81
CA ASP A 56 -2.52 16.72 -11.41
C ASP A 56 -1.89 16.45 -12.79
N GLU A 57 -2.25 15.35 -13.46
CA GLU A 57 -1.74 14.96 -14.77
C GLU A 57 -0.22 15.17 -14.90
N CYS A 58 0.51 14.80 -13.84
CA CYS A 58 1.96 14.84 -13.87
C CYS A 58 2.55 16.24 -14.19
N SER A 59 2.27 17.21 -13.32
CA SER A 59 2.94 18.52 -13.45
C SER A 59 4.47 18.35 -13.46
N VAL A 60 5.17 19.23 -14.16
CA VAL A 60 6.65 19.20 -14.31
C VAL A 60 7.37 19.09 -12.95
N ASN A 61 6.75 19.58 -11.88
CA ASN A 61 7.30 19.53 -10.52
C ASN A 61 7.18 18.15 -9.86
N VAL A 62 6.18 17.34 -10.22
CA VAL A 62 5.98 15.99 -9.70
C VAL A 62 6.68 14.94 -10.55
N CYS A 63 6.76 15.19 -11.86
CA CYS A 63 7.30 14.27 -12.85
C CYS A 63 8.65 14.70 -13.45
N GLY A 64 9.36 15.60 -12.79
CA GLY A 64 10.66 16.12 -13.28
C GLY A 64 11.73 15.04 -13.53
N GLN A 65 11.43 13.79 -13.13
CA GLN A 65 12.27 12.63 -13.38
C GLN A 65 11.40 11.50 -13.92
N ILE A 66 11.73 11.00 -15.10
CA ILE A 66 11.00 9.93 -15.79
C ILE A 66 10.88 8.67 -14.92
N ASP A 67 11.93 8.32 -14.18
CA ASP A 67 11.97 7.15 -13.30
C ASP A 67 10.97 7.25 -12.14
N LYS A 68 10.78 8.43 -11.58
CA LYS A 68 9.75 8.66 -10.53
C LYS A 68 8.34 8.60 -11.12
N ALA A 69 8.15 9.19 -12.30
CA ALA A 69 6.88 9.13 -13.00
C ALA A 69 6.45 7.69 -13.30
N LEU A 70 7.36 6.90 -13.89
CA LEU A 70 7.11 5.48 -14.17
C LEU A 70 6.86 4.68 -12.89
N SER A 71 7.59 4.94 -11.82
CA SER A 71 7.39 4.28 -10.53
C SER A 71 6.01 4.60 -9.95
N GLY A 72 5.57 5.86 -9.99
CA GLY A 72 4.24 6.27 -9.56
C GLY A 72 3.12 5.55 -10.32
N ILE A 73 3.22 5.48 -11.64
CA ILE A 73 2.26 4.76 -12.50
C ILE A 73 2.22 3.27 -12.14
N LEU A 74 3.38 2.62 -11.99
CA LEU A 74 3.46 1.20 -11.65
C LEU A 74 2.87 0.91 -10.27
N VAL A 75 3.13 1.74 -9.27
CA VAL A 75 2.57 1.58 -7.92
C VAL A 75 1.05 1.76 -7.92
N LEU A 76 0.53 2.72 -8.70
CA LEU A 76 -0.92 2.89 -8.86
C LEU A 76 -1.57 1.73 -9.61
N ASP A 77 -0.91 1.16 -10.63
CA ASP A 77 -1.40 -0.03 -11.34
C ASP A 77 -1.45 -1.25 -10.40
N VAL A 78 -0.43 -1.44 -9.57
CA VAL A 78 -0.43 -2.48 -8.52
C VAL A 78 -1.57 -2.28 -7.54
N LEU A 79 -1.80 -1.06 -7.06
CA LEU A 79 -2.91 -0.76 -6.15
C LEU A 79 -4.25 -1.03 -6.82
N SER A 80 -4.43 -0.60 -8.06
CA SER A 80 -5.64 -0.87 -8.85
C SER A 80 -5.90 -2.37 -8.98
N SER A 81 -4.88 -3.16 -9.30
CA SER A 81 -5.00 -4.63 -9.38
C SER A 81 -5.41 -5.23 -8.03
N VAL A 82 -4.80 -4.81 -6.93
CA VAL A 82 -5.18 -5.28 -5.57
C VAL A 82 -6.64 -5.00 -5.26
N LEU A 83 -7.15 -3.86 -5.71
CA LEU A 83 -8.54 -3.44 -5.44
C LEU A 83 -9.56 -4.16 -6.31
N ASN A 84 -9.24 -4.44 -7.57
CA ASN A 84 -10.18 -4.89 -8.58
C ASN A 84 -10.10 -6.39 -8.90
N ASP A 85 -8.87 -6.93 -8.97
CA ASP A 85 -8.65 -8.27 -9.55
C ASP A 85 -8.75 -9.39 -8.51
N TYR A 86 -8.72 -9.05 -7.20
CA TYR A 86 -8.65 -10.05 -6.15
C TYR A 86 -9.91 -10.10 -5.28
N GLY A 87 -10.36 -11.31 -4.97
CA GLY A 87 -11.46 -11.55 -4.03
C GLY A 87 -11.16 -11.05 -2.62
N ALA A 88 -12.21 -11.00 -1.76
CA ALA A 88 -12.13 -10.33 -0.45
C ALA A 88 -10.99 -10.84 0.46
N SER A 89 -10.68 -12.14 0.45
CA SER A 89 -9.60 -12.70 1.28
C SER A 89 -8.22 -12.46 0.67
N SER A 90 -8.03 -12.73 -0.61
CA SER A 90 -6.74 -12.52 -1.29
C SER A 90 -6.38 -11.04 -1.37
N GLY A 91 -7.37 -10.18 -1.62
CA GLY A 91 -7.18 -8.73 -1.66
C GLY A 91 -6.68 -8.15 -0.33
N GLY A 92 -7.10 -8.71 0.81
CA GLY A 92 -6.60 -8.32 2.12
C GLY A 92 -5.10 -8.56 2.26
N PHE A 93 -4.64 -9.78 1.98
CA PHE A 93 -3.21 -10.14 2.05
C PHE A 93 -2.34 -9.33 1.07
N LEU A 94 -2.83 -9.11 -0.14
CA LEU A 94 -2.08 -8.33 -1.13
C LEU A 94 -2.02 -6.85 -0.76
N PHE A 95 -3.07 -6.32 -0.13
CA PHE A 95 -3.08 -4.97 0.40
C PHE A 95 -2.07 -4.80 1.56
N GLU A 96 -1.96 -5.81 2.44
CA GLU A 96 -0.94 -5.83 3.50
C GLU A 96 0.47 -5.77 2.89
N ASN A 97 0.75 -6.59 1.88
CA ASN A 97 2.04 -6.56 1.18
C ASN A 97 2.29 -5.21 0.48
N PHE A 98 1.27 -4.66 -0.18
CA PHE A 98 1.35 -3.34 -0.81
C PHE A 98 1.72 -2.25 0.20
N MET A 99 1.03 -2.21 1.34
CA MET A 99 1.26 -1.20 2.37
C MET A 99 2.63 -1.38 3.04
N ALA A 100 3.07 -2.62 3.27
CA ALA A 100 4.40 -2.90 3.79
C ALA A 100 5.50 -2.41 2.85
N LEU A 101 5.37 -2.66 1.54
CA LEU A 101 6.32 -2.15 0.54
C LEU A 101 6.31 -0.61 0.46
N LEU A 102 5.13 0.00 0.50
CA LEU A 102 4.99 1.46 0.50
C LEU A 102 5.67 2.08 1.74
N ALA A 103 5.52 1.44 2.90
CA ALA A 103 6.15 1.82 4.16
C ALA A 103 7.62 1.39 4.27
N GLN A 104 8.19 0.75 3.24
CA GLN A 104 9.55 0.18 3.26
C GLN A 104 9.78 -0.79 4.43
N GLY A 105 8.72 -1.47 4.84
CA GLY A 105 8.68 -2.38 5.96
C GLY A 105 8.52 -3.84 5.54
N SER A 106 8.01 -4.65 6.47
CA SER A 106 7.78 -6.08 6.25
C SER A 106 6.45 -6.52 6.85
N VAL A 107 5.80 -7.48 6.19
CA VAL A 107 4.60 -8.15 6.70
C VAL A 107 4.99 -9.07 7.84
N GLU A 108 4.27 -8.99 8.97
CA GLU A 108 4.42 -9.93 10.07
C GLU A 108 3.76 -11.28 9.74
N SER A 109 4.48 -12.35 9.98
CA SER A 109 3.95 -13.70 9.78
C SER A 109 3.43 -14.28 11.10
N GLY A 110 2.14 -14.56 11.17
CA GLY A 110 1.56 -15.38 12.24
C GLY A 110 0.16 -14.99 12.68
N ASN A 111 -0.71 -15.99 12.82
CA ASN A 111 -2.10 -15.84 13.23
C ASN A 111 -2.29 -15.46 14.72
N ARG A 112 -1.24 -15.11 15.46
CA ARG A 112 -1.27 -14.87 16.91
C ARG A 112 -1.05 -13.41 17.29
N ASN A 113 -0.82 -12.52 16.31
CA ASN A 113 -0.63 -11.10 16.56
C ASN A 113 -1.76 -10.30 15.95
N ILE A 114 -2.09 -9.16 16.56
CA ILE A 114 -3.02 -8.18 15.98
C ILE A 114 -2.29 -7.30 14.94
N VAL A 115 -0.97 -7.29 14.99
CA VAL A 115 -0.09 -6.55 14.10
C VAL A 115 0.06 -7.31 12.80
N ASP A 116 -0.21 -6.65 11.68
CA ASP A 116 -0.14 -7.25 10.35
C ASP A 116 1.19 -6.89 9.65
N PHE A 117 1.82 -5.75 10.00
CA PHE A 117 3.11 -5.39 9.41
C PHE A 117 3.95 -4.46 10.29
N ASN A 118 5.26 -4.49 10.05
CA ASN A 118 6.23 -3.55 10.59
C ASN A 118 6.51 -2.45 9.59
N ILE A 119 6.56 -1.21 10.08
CA ILE A 119 6.95 -0.05 9.31
C ILE A 119 8.48 0.02 9.31
N GLY A 120 9.06 0.11 8.12
CA GLY A 120 10.50 0.27 7.93
C GLY A 120 10.87 1.71 7.59
N GLY A 121 12.19 1.95 7.49
CA GLY A 121 12.72 3.24 7.12
C GLY A 121 12.57 4.33 8.19
N ASP A 122 12.79 5.55 7.77
CA ASP A 122 12.73 6.75 8.62
C ASP A 122 11.32 7.40 8.61
N LEU A 123 10.26 6.58 8.57
CA LEU A 123 8.91 7.11 8.67
C LEU A 123 8.62 7.52 10.12
N GLU A 124 8.32 8.81 10.31
CA GLU A 124 8.25 9.47 11.61
C GLU A 124 6.89 9.33 12.32
N ASP A 125 5.84 8.91 11.61
CA ASP A 125 4.46 9.12 12.02
C ASP A 125 3.80 7.95 12.76
N LEU A 126 4.50 6.84 12.99
CA LEU A 126 3.86 5.66 13.55
C LEU A 126 4.71 4.92 14.58
N SER A 127 4.05 4.31 15.55
CA SER A 127 4.58 3.13 16.22
C SER A 127 5.07 2.15 15.15
N LYS A 128 6.20 1.51 15.38
CA LYS A 128 6.88 0.64 14.39
C LYS A 128 5.99 -0.51 13.84
N THR A 129 4.76 -0.63 14.30
CA THR A 129 3.84 -1.72 13.95
C THR A 129 2.43 -1.22 13.73
N ALA A 130 1.71 -1.82 12.78
CA ALA A 130 0.30 -1.49 12.54
C ALA A 130 -0.52 -2.72 12.15
N SER A 131 -1.82 -2.65 12.42
CA SER A 131 -2.81 -3.60 11.91
C SER A 131 -3.48 -3.04 10.67
N LEU A 132 -3.61 -3.86 9.64
CA LEU A 132 -4.21 -3.48 8.36
C LEU A 132 -5.59 -4.08 8.17
N LYS A 133 -6.49 -3.28 7.62
CA LYS A 133 -7.82 -3.76 7.25
C LYS A 133 -8.21 -3.18 5.91
N LEU A 134 -8.57 -4.05 4.98
CA LEU A 134 -9.16 -3.65 3.71
C LEU A 134 -10.66 -3.99 3.76
N ILE A 135 -11.51 -2.97 3.75
CA ILE A 135 -12.94 -3.12 3.96
C ILE A 135 -13.77 -2.39 2.88
N LYS A 136 -15.03 -2.78 2.75
CA LYS A 136 -16.06 -2.00 2.04
C LYS A 136 -16.80 -1.12 3.04
N PRO A 137 -17.49 -0.04 2.62
CA PRO A 137 -18.21 0.87 3.52
C PRO A 137 -19.22 0.18 4.45
N THR A 138 -19.82 -0.92 3.97
CA THR A 138 -20.80 -1.71 4.72
C THR A 138 -20.17 -2.79 5.62
N THR A 139 -18.87 -2.99 5.55
CA THR A 139 -18.19 -4.06 6.31
C THR A 139 -17.83 -3.55 7.71
N LYS A 140 -18.19 -4.33 8.73
CA LYS A 140 -17.76 -4.06 10.11
C LYS A 140 -16.33 -4.55 10.32
N ILE A 141 -15.52 -3.76 11.00
CA ILE A 141 -14.21 -4.19 11.47
C ILE A 141 -14.41 -5.30 12.49
N LYS A 142 -13.78 -6.45 12.24
CA LYS A 142 -13.79 -7.61 13.13
C LYS A 142 -12.37 -7.84 13.63
N GLY A 143 -12.24 -8.21 14.91
CA GLY A 143 -10.97 -8.53 15.54
C GLY A 143 -11.18 -9.32 16.84
N SER A 144 -10.09 -9.87 17.37
CA SER A 144 -10.08 -10.59 18.65
C SER A 144 -9.82 -9.60 19.79
N ILE A 145 -10.79 -9.49 20.72
CA ILE A 145 -10.63 -8.67 21.93
C ILE A 145 -9.46 -9.20 22.78
N ALA A 146 -9.23 -10.50 22.81
CA ALA A 146 -8.13 -11.09 23.57
C ALA A 146 -6.75 -10.65 23.00
N LEU A 147 -6.60 -10.66 21.67
CA LEU A 147 -5.38 -10.17 21.02
C LEU A 147 -5.20 -8.67 21.19
N LEU A 148 -6.29 -7.89 21.15
CA LEU A 148 -6.22 -6.45 21.37
C LEU A 148 -5.76 -6.15 22.82
N LYS A 149 -6.32 -6.82 23.82
CA LYS A 149 -5.86 -6.67 25.23
C LYS A 149 -4.37 -7.00 25.34
N GLN A 150 -3.93 -8.10 24.76
CA GLN A 150 -2.54 -8.52 24.79
C GLN A 150 -1.60 -7.52 24.10
N ALA A 151 -2.07 -6.89 23.02
CA ALA A 151 -1.29 -5.84 22.33
C ALA A 151 -1.19 -4.57 23.19
N LEU A 152 -2.29 -4.14 23.83
CA LEU A 152 -2.33 -2.98 24.73
C LEU A 152 -1.48 -3.18 26.00
N GLU A 153 -1.34 -4.42 26.48
CA GLU A 153 -0.44 -4.75 27.58
C GLU A 153 1.05 -4.58 27.20
N ARG A 154 1.37 -4.80 25.89
CA ARG A 154 2.73 -4.64 25.36
C ARG A 154 3.07 -3.21 24.99
N ASP A 155 2.11 -2.48 24.46
CA ASP A 155 2.27 -1.07 24.07
C ASP A 155 1.09 -0.25 24.61
N PRO A 156 1.30 0.47 25.73
CA PRO A 156 0.27 1.32 26.32
C PRO A 156 -0.17 2.49 25.43
N ASN A 157 0.60 2.84 24.40
CA ASN A 157 0.24 3.92 23.49
C ASN A 157 -0.84 3.50 22.50
N GLY A 158 -1.18 2.22 22.46
CA GLY A 158 -2.27 1.70 21.66
C GLY A 158 -1.83 0.89 20.45
N VAL A 159 -2.80 0.47 19.66
CA VAL A 159 -2.58 -0.26 18.40
C VAL A 159 -2.99 0.65 17.25
N THR A 160 -2.05 0.95 16.38
CA THR A 160 -2.35 1.71 15.17
C THR A 160 -3.04 0.81 14.14
N TYR A 161 -4.19 1.25 13.65
CA TYR A 161 -4.91 0.63 12.55
C TYR A 161 -4.79 1.48 11.30
N ILE A 162 -4.44 0.84 10.19
CA ILE A 162 -4.54 1.43 8.86
C ILE A 162 -5.67 0.74 8.13
N ILE A 163 -6.70 1.51 7.79
CA ILE A 163 -7.93 1.01 7.21
C ILE A 163 -8.05 1.51 5.78
N GLY A 164 -7.91 0.60 4.81
CA GLY A 164 -8.25 0.87 3.42
C GLY A 164 -9.74 0.64 3.19
N MET A 165 -10.48 1.68 2.90
CA MET A 165 -11.91 1.59 2.58
C MET A 165 -12.10 1.72 1.07
N LYS A 166 -12.51 0.63 0.42
CA LYS A 166 -12.83 0.60 -1.00
C LYS A 166 -14.07 1.46 -1.27
N GLY A 167 -14.04 2.29 -2.32
CA GLY A 167 -15.23 2.92 -2.86
C GLY A 167 -16.26 1.91 -3.35
N GLU A 168 -17.52 2.32 -3.45
CA GLU A 168 -18.61 1.44 -3.94
C GLU A 168 -18.38 1.02 -5.40
N ASP A 169 -17.78 1.91 -6.19
CA ASP A 169 -17.42 1.72 -7.60
C ASP A 169 -16.09 0.95 -7.80
N LEU A 170 -15.39 0.60 -6.72
CA LEU A 170 -14.04 0.05 -6.72
C LEU A 170 -12.97 0.93 -7.41
N ALA A 171 -13.33 2.12 -7.84
CA ALA A 171 -12.43 3.05 -8.52
C ALA A 171 -11.61 3.92 -7.56
N SER A 172 -11.90 3.85 -6.26
CA SER A 172 -11.22 4.62 -5.24
C SER A 172 -10.96 3.81 -3.97
N VAL A 173 -9.93 4.19 -3.24
CA VAL A 173 -9.67 3.73 -1.88
C VAL A 173 -9.36 4.93 -0.99
N LYS A 174 -10.03 5.01 0.15
CA LYS A 174 -9.70 5.98 1.20
C LYS A 174 -8.91 5.24 2.28
N ILE A 175 -7.81 5.83 2.71
CA ILE A 175 -6.96 5.25 3.75
C ILE A 175 -7.11 6.10 5.01
N TYR A 176 -7.44 5.45 6.11
CA TYR A 176 -7.61 6.04 7.42
C TYR A 176 -6.60 5.45 8.39
N GLN A 177 -6.03 6.28 9.24
CA GLN A 177 -5.24 5.87 10.37
C GLN A 177 -6.01 6.14 11.65
N VAL A 178 -6.05 5.16 12.55
CA VAL A 178 -6.70 5.24 13.88
C VAL A 178 -5.76 4.59 14.90
N THR A 179 -5.51 5.28 15.98
CA THR A 179 -4.75 4.76 17.13
C THR A 179 -5.64 4.77 18.37
#